data_10470c6b7898e8748a287edaa3ab2459
#
_entry.id   10470c6b7898e8748a287edaa3ab2459
#
_cell.length_a   1.000
_cell.length_b   1.000
_cell.length_c   1.000
_cell.angle_alpha   90.00
_cell.angle_beta   90.00
_cell.angle_gamma   90.00
#
_symmetry.space_group_name_H-M   'P 1'
#
loop_
_entity.id
_entity.type
_entity.pdbx_description
1 polymer ?
#
loop_
_entity_poly.entity_id
_entity_poly.type
_entity_poly.pdbx_seq_one_letter_code
_entity_poly.pdbx_strand_id
1 'polypeptide(L)'
;MKTKSTFLSTFILAFLILGAMQAQAIIIINSRPVGITFGQTARVNLLNTSDGAIIIIGGKFFDSDGNILAEFGRQVIEPGKIMSFDLNADDIVRESNRIQIRGVIESPEPHLRGVAISVEVFNNADGKTTVFFPTETI
;
A
#
# COMPACT_ATOMS: atom_id res chain seq x y z
N MET A 1 17.45 53.42 27.77
CA MET A 1 16.29 53.14 26.92
C MET A 1 16.72 52.46 25.63
N LYS A 2 17.17 51.20 25.69
CA LYS A 2 17.60 50.38 24.53
C LYS A 2 17.50 48.87 24.87
N THR A 3 16.27 48.37 25.05
CA THR A 3 16.07 46.92 25.30
C THR A 3 14.76 46.36 24.69
N LYS A 4 14.17 46.97 23.68
CA LYS A 4 12.94 46.53 23.09
C LYS A 4 13.06 45.88 21.69
N SER A 5 14.26 45.88 21.08
CA SER A 5 14.41 45.40 19.68
C SER A 5 14.81 43.91 19.55
N THR A 6 15.43 43.32 20.57
CA THR A 6 15.96 41.96 20.50
C THR A 6 14.94 40.86 20.71
N PHE A 7 13.84 41.16 21.43
CA PHE A 7 12.78 40.16 21.68
C PHE A 7 11.89 39.87 20.47
N LEU A 8 11.67 40.85 19.62
CA LEU A 8 10.81 40.70 18.43
C LEU A 8 11.50 39.86 17.34
N SER A 9 12.83 40.01 17.22
CA SER A 9 13.62 39.27 16.21
C SER A 9 13.71 37.78 16.51
N THR A 10 13.78 37.41 17.80
CA THR A 10 13.87 35.98 18.21
C THR A 10 12.52 35.26 18.03
N PHE A 11 11.40 35.95 18.19
CA PHE A 11 10.07 35.37 18.00
C PHE A 11 9.76 35.09 16.51
N ILE A 12 10.19 35.94 15.60
CA ILE A 12 9.99 35.78 14.15
C ILE A 12 10.82 34.61 13.62
N LEU A 13 12.05 34.41 14.14
CA LEU A 13 12.91 33.29 13.75
C LEU A 13 12.37 31.94 14.22
N ALA A 14 11.78 31.90 15.44
CA ALA A 14 11.15 30.69 15.95
C ALA A 14 9.89 30.28 15.15
N PHE A 15 9.10 31.25 14.64
CA PHE A 15 7.93 30.96 13.83
C PHE A 15 8.28 30.48 12.42
N LEU A 16 9.41 30.89 11.85
CA LEU A 16 9.91 30.42 10.55
C LEU A 16 10.40 28.97 10.58
N ILE A 17 10.89 28.50 11.73
CA ILE A 17 11.38 27.10 11.88
C ILE A 17 10.22 26.12 12.05
N LEU A 18 9.08 26.53 12.63
CA LEU A 18 7.89 25.66 12.76
C LEU A 18 7.09 25.49 11.45
N GLY A 19 7.36 26.28 10.43
CA GLY A 19 6.59 26.26 9.16
C GLY A 19 7.04 25.23 8.12
N ALA A 20 8.12 24.48 8.36
CA ALA A 20 8.65 23.55 7.37
C ALA A 20 8.31 22.08 7.69
N MET A 21 7.09 21.79 8.15
CA MET A 21 6.56 20.44 8.02
C MET A 21 6.22 20.20 6.56
N GLN A 22 7.17 19.66 5.80
CA GLN A 22 6.89 19.19 4.45
C GLN A 22 5.86 18.07 4.55
N ALA A 23 4.67 18.32 4.02
CA ALA A 23 3.70 17.26 3.81
C ALA A 23 4.32 16.27 2.82
N GLN A 24 4.68 15.08 3.27
CA GLN A 24 5.10 14.02 2.37
C GLN A 24 3.88 13.56 1.59
N ALA A 25 3.96 13.64 0.26
CA ALA A 25 2.95 13.07 -0.59
C ALA A 25 2.93 11.54 -0.39
N ILE A 26 1.74 10.96 -0.27
CA ILE A 26 1.54 9.51 -0.23
C ILE A 26 0.98 9.10 -1.58
N ILE A 27 1.65 8.17 -2.25
CA ILE A 27 1.13 7.54 -3.46
C ILE A 27 0.25 6.37 -3.05
N ILE A 28 -0.94 6.32 -3.63
CA ILE A 28 -1.90 5.24 -3.44
C ILE A 28 -2.01 4.46 -4.74
N ILE A 29 -1.72 3.17 -4.70
CA ILE A 29 -1.88 2.26 -5.82
C ILE A 29 -3.05 1.33 -5.54
N ASN A 30 -3.97 1.24 -6.51
CA ASN A 30 -5.07 0.30 -6.45
C ASN A 30 -4.77 -0.89 -7.35
N SER A 31 -4.91 -2.11 -6.83
CA SER A 31 -4.95 -3.30 -7.66
C SER A 31 -6.25 -3.36 -8.49
N ARG A 32 -6.24 -4.16 -9.54
CA ARG A 32 -7.49 -4.51 -10.22
C ARG A 32 -8.42 -5.27 -9.26
N PRO A 33 -9.74 -5.02 -9.31
CA PRO A 33 -10.68 -5.78 -8.51
C PRO A 33 -10.74 -7.24 -8.99
N VAL A 34 -10.81 -8.17 -8.05
CA VAL A 34 -10.96 -9.60 -8.30
C VAL A 34 -12.09 -10.16 -7.44
N GLY A 35 -12.74 -11.20 -7.95
CA GLY A 35 -13.75 -11.94 -7.19
C GLY A 35 -13.14 -13.15 -6.52
N ILE A 36 -13.38 -13.33 -5.22
CA ILE A 36 -12.97 -14.50 -4.45
C ILE A 36 -14.17 -15.17 -3.80
N THR A 37 -14.04 -16.46 -3.56
CA THR A 37 -15.01 -17.29 -2.85
C THR A 37 -14.32 -18.16 -1.80
N PHE A 38 -15.09 -18.77 -0.93
CA PHE A 38 -14.59 -19.73 0.05
C PHE A 38 -13.65 -20.77 -0.60
N GLY A 39 -12.57 -21.14 0.06
CA GLY A 39 -11.51 -22.00 -0.45
C GLY A 39 -10.50 -21.32 -1.38
N GLN A 40 -10.53 -20.00 -1.50
CA GLN A 40 -9.60 -19.23 -2.33
C GLN A 40 -8.84 -18.18 -1.52
N THR A 41 -7.65 -17.84 -2.01
CA THR A 41 -6.84 -16.71 -1.52
C THR A 41 -6.57 -15.76 -2.68
N ALA A 42 -6.79 -14.46 -2.44
CA ALA A 42 -6.29 -13.41 -3.32
C ALA A 42 -4.93 -12.94 -2.84
N ARG A 43 -4.00 -12.78 -3.77
CA ARG A 43 -2.63 -12.32 -3.53
C ARG A 43 -2.32 -11.11 -4.38
N VAL A 44 -1.82 -10.06 -3.75
CA VAL A 44 -1.19 -8.91 -4.42
C VAL A 44 0.31 -9.09 -4.32
N ASN A 45 0.99 -9.14 -5.46
CA ASN A 45 2.45 -9.21 -5.55
C ASN A 45 3.01 -7.86 -5.95
N LEU A 46 4.06 -7.43 -5.28
CA LEU A 46 4.84 -6.22 -5.57
C LEU A 46 6.27 -6.64 -5.88
N LEU A 47 6.73 -6.39 -7.10
CA LEU A 47 8.12 -6.58 -7.49
C LEU A 47 8.82 -5.22 -7.53
N ASN A 48 9.92 -5.08 -6.83
CA ASN A 48 10.80 -3.93 -6.96
C ASN A 48 11.73 -4.12 -8.16
N THR A 49 11.50 -3.36 -9.24
CA THR A 49 12.34 -3.34 -10.44
C THR A 49 13.33 -2.18 -10.48
N SER A 50 13.36 -1.36 -9.42
CA SER A 50 14.30 -0.24 -9.29
C SER A 50 15.64 -0.68 -8.69
N ASP A 51 16.63 0.21 -8.74
CA ASP A 51 17.97 -0.02 -8.19
C ASP A 51 18.05 0.25 -6.69
N GLY A 52 17.01 0.80 -6.07
CA GLY A 52 16.93 1.15 -4.66
C GLY A 52 15.86 0.37 -3.91
N ALA A 53 15.97 0.32 -2.59
CA ALA A 53 14.93 -0.24 -1.74
C ALA A 53 13.66 0.62 -1.80
N ILE A 54 12.49 -0.02 -1.84
CA ILE A 54 11.18 0.63 -1.85
C ILE A 54 10.52 0.47 -0.48
N ILE A 55 9.97 1.57 0.03
CA ILE A 55 9.24 1.58 1.29
C ILE A 55 7.74 1.55 0.99
N ILE A 56 7.06 0.55 1.51
CA ILE A 56 5.61 0.48 1.60
C ILE A 56 5.24 0.87 3.03
N ILE A 57 4.42 1.90 3.22
CA ILE A 57 3.99 2.32 4.57
C ILE A 57 2.81 1.51 5.08
N GLY A 58 2.05 0.90 4.17
CA GLY A 58 0.96 0.00 4.50
C GLY A 58 0.16 -0.40 3.28
N GLY A 59 -0.82 -1.23 3.51
CA GLY A 59 -1.80 -1.60 2.51
C GLY A 59 -3.04 -2.21 3.12
N LYS A 60 -4.09 -2.31 2.31
CA LYS A 60 -5.40 -2.77 2.73
C LYS A 60 -6.08 -3.54 1.61
N PHE A 61 -6.91 -4.49 2.02
CA PHE A 61 -7.91 -5.07 1.13
C PHE A 61 -9.28 -4.48 1.46
N PHE A 62 -10.02 -4.11 0.42
CA PHE A 62 -11.38 -3.57 0.53
C PHE A 62 -12.36 -4.45 -0.22
N ASP A 63 -13.60 -4.52 0.28
CA ASP A 63 -14.73 -5.05 -0.48
C ASP A 63 -15.31 -4.01 -1.45
N SER A 64 -16.38 -4.39 -2.17
CA SER A 64 -17.10 -3.49 -3.09
C SER A 64 -17.78 -2.30 -2.39
N ASP A 65 -18.09 -2.42 -1.11
CA ASP A 65 -18.77 -1.39 -0.34
C ASP A 65 -17.76 -0.44 0.35
N GLY A 66 -16.45 -0.73 0.20
CA GLY A 66 -15.38 0.07 0.79
C GLY A 66 -15.03 -0.30 2.23
N ASN A 67 -15.52 -1.43 2.73
CA ASN A 67 -15.12 -1.93 4.04
C ASN A 67 -13.73 -2.55 3.97
N ILE A 68 -12.93 -2.33 5.02
CA ILE A 68 -11.60 -2.92 5.15
C ILE A 68 -11.76 -4.38 5.57
N LEU A 69 -11.18 -5.29 4.78
CA LEU A 69 -11.18 -6.72 5.04
C LEU A 69 -9.90 -7.20 5.72
N ALA A 70 -8.78 -6.58 5.40
CA ALA A 70 -7.47 -6.86 6.00
C ALA A 70 -6.55 -5.65 5.82
N GLU A 71 -5.59 -5.52 6.72
CA GLU A 71 -4.55 -4.48 6.70
C GLU A 71 -3.18 -5.12 6.92
N PHE A 72 -2.15 -4.51 6.34
CA PHE A 72 -0.76 -4.86 6.60
C PHE A 72 0.07 -3.60 6.80
N GLY A 73 1.10 -3.70 7.66
CA GLY A 73 1.92 -2.57 8.05
C GLY A 73 3.09 -2.30 7.13
N ARG A 74 3.99 -1.43 7.61
CA ARG A 74 5.19 -1.01 6.88
C ARG A 74 6.09 -2.17 6.50
N GLN A 75 6.58 -2.14 5.27
CA GLN A 75 7.51 -3.10 4.70
C GLN A 75 8.57 -2.40 3.85
N VAL A 76 9.69 -3.08 3.63
CA VAL A 76 10.77 -2.64 2.73
C VAL A 76 10.99 -3.74 1.70
N ILE A 77 11.02 -3.37 0.42
CA ILE A 77 11.27 -4.30 -0.69
C ILE A 77 12.63 -3.96 -1.30
N GLU A 78 13.61 -4.83 -1.11
CA GLU A 78 14.93 -4.68 -1.72
C GLU A 78 14.88 -4.81 -3.24
N PRO A 79 15.86 -4.26 -3.99
CA PRO A 79 15.96 -4.39 -5.43
C PRO A 79 15.84 -5.83 -5.92
N GLY A 80 15.01 -6.07 -6.94
CA GLY A 80 14.78 -7.39 -7.52
C GLY A 80 13.99 -8.35 -6.64
N LYS A 81 13.47 -7.91 -5.48
CA LYS A 81 12.67 -8.75 -4.58
C LYS A 81 11.18 -8.58 -4.82
N ILE A 82 10.45 -9.65 -4.52
CA ILE A 82 8.98 -9.69 -4.54
C ILE A 82 8.50 -9.72 -3.09
N MET A 83 7.44 -8.97 -2.83
CA MET A 83 6.65 -9.04 -1.62
C MET A 83 5.22 -9.39 -1.99
N SER A 84 4.59 -10.26 -1.21
CA SER A 84 3.21 -10.70 -1.43
C SER A 84 2.34 -10.42 -0.22
N PHE A 85 1.10 -10.03 -0.48
CA PHE A 85 0.06 -9.83 0.53
C PHE A 85 -1.13 -10.70 0.18
N ASP A 86 -1.57 -11.49 1.14
CA ASP A 86 -2.62 -12.48 0.98
C ASP A 86 -3.88 -12.07 1.72
N LEU A 87 -5.03 -12.32 1.11
CA LEU A 87 -6.33 -12.28 1.74
C LEU A 87 -6.99 -13.65 1.54
N ASN A 88 -7.09 -14.42 2.60
CA ASN A 88 -7.76 -15.71 2.59
C ASN A 88 -9.29 -15.49 2.67
N ALA A 89 -10.02 -15.96 1.68
CA ALA A 89 -11.46 -15.85 1.65
C ALA A 89 -12.13 -16.61 2.80
N ASP A 90 -11.53 -17.68 3.30
CA ASP A 90 -12.08 -18.48 4.40
C ASP A 90 -12.21 -17.69 5.70
N ASP A 91 -11.44 -16.61 5.86
CA ASP A 91 -11.48 -15.74 7.03
C ASP A 91 -12.64 -14.71 6.97
N ILE A 92 -13.18 -14.44 5.76
CA ILE A 92 -14.11 -13.33 5.54
C ILE A 92 -15.40 -13.73 4.81
N VAL A 93 -15.43 -14.82 4.07
CA VAL A 93 -16.56 -15.28 3.26
C VAL A 93 -17.12 -16.56 3.86
N ARG A 94 -18.44 -16.59 4.03
CA ARG A 94 -19.13 -17.84 4.36
C ARG A 94 -19.34 -18.68 3.09
N GLU A 95 -19.46 -19.99 3.28
CA GLU A 95 -19.72 -20.94 2.19
C GLU A 95 -20.74 -20.42 1.18
N SER A 96 -20.44 -20.55 -0.12
CA SER A 96 -21.24 -20.16 -1.28
C SER A 96 -21.28 -18.68 -1.67
N ASN A 97 -20.76 -17.76 -0.88
CA ASN A 97 -20.74 -16.35 -1.26
C ASN A 97 -19.48 -16.00 -2.06
N ARG A 98 -19.66 -15.15 -3.06
CA ARG A 98 -18.56 -14.52 -3.78
C ARG A 98 -18.53 -13.04 -3.46
N ILE A 99 -17.36 -12.51 -3.14
CA ILE A 99 -17.16 -11.08 -2.94
C ILE A 99 -16.16 -10.53 -3.94
N GLN A 100 -16.33 -9.25 -4.28
CA GLN A 100 -15.34 -8.48 -5.04
C GLN A 100 -14.42 -7.77 -4.06
N ILE A 101 -13.13 -7.87 -4.31
CA ILE A 101 -12.11 -7.24 -3.50
C ILE A 101 -11.14 -6.44 -4.36
N ARG A 102 -10.48 -5.45 -3.76
CA ARG A 102 -9.33 -4.75 -4.33
C ARG A 102 -8.27 -4.53 -3.26
N GLY A 103 -7.01 -4.61 -3.65
CA GLY A 103 -5.89 -4.21 -2.80
C GLY A 103 -5.54 -2.74 -3.01
N VAL A 104 -5.16 -2.08 -1.95
CA VAL A 104 -4.66 -0.70 -1.94
C VAL A 104 -3.31 -0.69 -1.26
N ILE A 105 -2.30 -0.13 -1.91
CA ILE A 105 -0.93 -0.03 -1.40
C ILE A 105 -0.59 1.44 -1.23
N GLU A 106 0.00 1.78 -0.10
CA GLU A 106 0.40 3.13 0.28
C GLU A 106 1.92 3.23 0.37
N SER A 107 2.51 4.22 -0.31
CA SER A 107 3.95 4.46 -0.26
C SER A 107 4.27 5.96 -0.26
N PRO A 108 5.36 6.40 0.42
CA PRO A 108 5.82 7.77 0.31
C PRO A 108 6.46 8.02 -1.06
N GLU A 109 6.19 9.18 -1.66
CA GLU A 109 6.86 9.61 -2.89
C GLU A 109 8.37 9.85 -2.65
N PRO A 110 9.26 9.57 -3.58
CA PRO A 110 9.10 9.13 -4.99
C PRO A 110 9.31 7.61 -5.20
N HIS A 111 9.17 6.81 -4.18
CA HIS A 111 9.69 5.44 -4.12
C HIS A 111 8.93 4.39 -4.95
N LEU A 112 7.86 4.79 -5.67
CA LEU A 112 7.09 3.83 -6.46
C LEU A 112 7.49 3.71 -7.92
N ARG A 113 8.42 4.51 -8.42
CA ARG A 113 8.97 4.30 -9.77
C ARG A 113 9.73 2.98 -9.79
N GLY A 114 9.29 2.07 -10.67
CA GLY A 114 9.89 0.75 -10.77
C GLY A 114 9.22 -0.30 -9.85
N VAL A 115 7.96 -0.11 -9.46
CA VAL A 115 7.14 -1.17 -8.86
C VAL A 115 6.29 -1.82 -9.93
N ALA A 116 6.39 -3.12 -10.01
CA ALA A 116 5.49 -3.94 -10.82
C ALA A 116 4.47 -4.63 -9.89
N ILE A 117 3.17 -4.50 -10.20
CA ILE A 117 2.08 -5.06 -9.39
C ILE A 117 1.33 -6.11 -10.18
N SER A 118 1.11 -7.27 -9.58
CA SER A 118 0.19 -8.27 -10.11
C SER A 118 -0.79 -8.73 -9.05
N VAL A 119 -1.93 -9.25 -9.50
CA VAL A 119 -2.94 -9.85 -8.63
C VAL A 119 -3.23 -11.25 -9.14
N GLU A 120 -3.26 -12.20 -8.23
CA GLU A 120 -3.67 -13.56 -8.49
C GLU A 120 -4.71 -14.03 -7.48
N VAL A 121 -5.53 -14.97 -7.92
CA VAL A 121 -6.42 -15.76 -7.04
C VAL A 121 -6.08 -17.21 -7.25
N PHE A 122 -5.88 -17.94 -6.18
CA PHE A 122 -5.59 -19.36 -6.23
C PHE A 122 -6.44 -20.15 -5.22
N ASN A 123 -6.63 -21.44 -5.51
CA ASN A 123 -7.34 -22.36 -4.62
C ASN A 123 -6.44 -22.76 -3.45
N ASN A 124 -6.97 -22.72 -2.24
CA ASN A 124 -6.24 -23.12 -1.03
C ASN A 124 -5.89 -24.60 -1.01
N ALA A 125 -6.72 -25.43 -1.64
CA ALA A 125 -6.57 -26.91 -1.60
C ALA A 125 -5.39 -27.43 -2.44
N ASP A 126 -5.10 -26.82 -3.59
CA ASP A 126 -4.11 -27.32 -4.55
C ASP A 126 -3.14 -26.26 -5.07
N GLY A 127 -3.30 -25.01 -4.63
CA GLY A 127 -2.47 -23.88 -5.03
C GLY A 127 -2.65 -23.44 -6.49
N LYS A 128 -3.64 -23.99 -7.22
CA LYS A 128 -3.84 -23.63 -8.62
C LYS A 128 -4.37 -22.22 -8.74
N THR A 129 -3.66 -21.39 -9.52
CA THR A 129 -4.11 -20.06 -9.89
C THR A 129 -5.33 -20.14 -10.80
N THR A 130 -6.41 -19.50 -10.38
CA THR A 130 -7.69 -19.43 -11.11
C THR A 130 -7.85 -18.13 -11.85
N VAL A 131 -7.24 -17.04 -11.35
CA VAL A 131 -7.24 -15.71 -11.96
C VAL A 131 -5.83 -15.12 -11.81
N PHE A 132 -5.34 -14.52 -12.88
CA PHE A 132 -4.09 -13.77 -12.88
C PHE A 132 -4.23 -12.50 -13.70
N PHE A 133 -3.97 -11.35 -13.08
CA PHE A 133 -3.82 -10.08 -13.77
C PHE A 133 -2.34 -9.70 -13.78
N PRO A 134 -1.71 -9.70 -14.96
CA PRO A 134 -0.33 -9.30 -15.10
C PRO A 134 -0.17 -7.82 -14.78
N THR A 135 1.07 -7.47 -14.54
CA THR A 135 1.52 -6.19 -14.03
C THR A 135 1.22 -5.02 -14.96
N GLU A 136 0.82 -3.90 -14.36
CA GLU A 136 1.07 -2.57 -14.88
C GLU A 136 2.31 -2.03 -14.16
N THR A 137 3.34 -1.60 -14.91
CA THR A 137 4.51 -0.91 -14.36
C THR A 137 4.14 0.55 -14.17
N ILE A 138 4.35 1.07 -12.97
CA ILE A 138 4.13 2.47 -12.61
C ILE A 138 5.42 3.26 -12.81
#